data_36c8cf6320ab7d2733e7f606b1f52add
#
_entry.id   36c8cf6320ab7d2733e7f606b1f52add
#
_cell.length_a   1.000
_cell.length_b   1.000
_cell.length_c   1.000
_cell.angle_alpha   90.00
_cell.angle_beta   90.00
_cell.angle_gamma   90.00
#
_symmetry.space_group_name_H-M   'P 1'
#
loop_
_entity.id
_entity.type
_entity.pdbx_description
1 polymer ?
#
loop_
_entity_poly.entity_id
_entity_poly.type
_entity_poly.pdbx_seq_one_letter_code
_entity_poly.pdbx_strand_id
1 'polypeptide(L)'
;MANLTRREFLRAAAAGTSALVLQGLATACEGLTPPPVLPTRTNTVTGISPTQAGDPSPIATEAPQDSSTPRPTAGLPDLAVARQGEPEEMTRRLLAALGGMERFVPQGSRVVIKPNICVAYHTYEYAATTNPWVVAVLVRLALEAGAKDVRVMDNPFGGTAEEAYARSSIAEQVQAAGGEMVTMKKFQFKNTDIEGGVSLRKARIYDEVLDADVLIDVPIAKHHSLARLTLGMKNLMGVIWDRGEIHQDFAQRLADLNSRVRPHLIVIDAVRILMDHGPTGGSLDDVKKMDTLIASTDVVAADSYATTLFGLKPDDLAYIQTASEMGLGRSDLGSLRIEEFTVAS
;
A
#
# COMPACT_ATOMS: atom_id res chain seq x y z
N MET A 1 31.07 31.71 23.67
CA MET A 1 30.85 30.84 22.50
C MET A 1 30.08 31.66 21.46
N ALA A 2 30.70 31.96 20.32
CA ALA A 2 30.10 32.82 19.30
C ALA A 2 29.09 32.02 18.50
N ASN A 3 27.85 32.54 18.40
CA ASN A 3 26.80 31.97 17.58
C ASN A 3 27.09 32.22 16.09
N LEU A 4 27.43 31.17 15.37
CA LEU A 4 27.58 31.19 13.92
C LEU A 4 26.20 31.34 13.25
N THR A 5 26.10 32.29 12.32
CA THR A 5 24.87 32.49 11.54
C THR A 5 24.70 31.38 10.48
N ARG A 6 23.44 31.09 10.08
CA ARG A 6 23.10 30.08 9.07
C ARG A 6 23.90 30.19 7.76
N ARG A 7 24.33 31.39 7.43
CA ARG A 7 25.11 31.71 6.20
C ARG A 7 26.59 31.30 6.35
N GLU A 8 27.13 31.37 7.56
CA GLU A 8 28.50 30.95 7.87
C GLU A 8 28.62 29.43 7.96
N PHE A 9 27.60 28.78 8.48
CA PHE A 9 27.50 27.30 8.49
C PHE A 9 27.49 26.70 7.08
N LEU A 10 26.72 27.29 6.15
CA LEU A 10 26.63 26.81 4.75
C LEU A 10 27.95 27.08 3.96
N ARG A 11 28.74 28.11 4.31
CA ARG A 11 30.04 28.33 3.69
C ARG A 11 31.13 27.38 4.21
N ALA A 12 31.05 26.95 5.44
CA ALA A 12 31.96 25.94 6.00
C ALA A 12 31.73 24.55 5.43
N ALA A 13 30.45 24.19 5.13
CA ALA A 13 30.09 22.90 4.53
C ALA A 13 30.54 22.78 3.05
N ALA A 14 30.68 23.89 2.32
CA ALA A 14 31.08 23.89 0.92
C ALA A 14 32.61 23.81 0.70
N ALA A 15 33.41 23.99 1.73
CA ALA A 15 34.88 23.99 1.64
C ALA A 15 35.56 22.64 2.02
N GLY A 16 34.76 21.62 2.42
CA GLY A 16 35.25 20.37 2.96
C GLY A 16 35.32 19.15 2.02
N THR A 17 34.97 19.29 0.75
CA THR A 17 34.91 18.14 -0.18
C THR A 17 35.76 18.32 -1.44
N SER A 18 37.08 18.49 -1.28
CA SER A 18 38.02 18.39 -2.42
C SER A 18 39.43 18.07 -1.91
N ALA A 19 39.70 16.87 -1.49
CA ALA A 19 41.04 16.23 -1.47
C ALA A 19 40.90 14.89 -0.77
N LEU A 20 40.76 13.81 -1.53
CA LEU A 20 41.18 12.43 -1.21
C LEU A 20 40.46 11.41 -2.10
N VAL A 21 40.81 11.36 -3.38
CA VAL A 21 40.73 10.13 -4.21
C VAL A 21 41.64 10.31 -5.40
N LEU A 22 42.90 9.96 -5.28
CA LEU A 22 43.79 9.64 -6.41
C LEU A 22 45.03 8.90 -5.85
N GLN A 23 44.91 7.59 -5.68
CA GLN A 23 46.00 6.62 -5.71
C GLN A 23 45.41 5.20 -5.50
N GLY A 24 45.59 4.36 -6.54
CA GLY A 24 45.35 2.94 -6.40
C GLY A 24 44.59 2.29 -7.53
N LEU A 25 45.08 2.37 -8.78
CA LEU A 25 44.66 1.49 -9.88
C LEU A 25 45.86 1.19 -10.75
N ALA A 26 46.49 0.08 -10.47
CA ALA A 26 47.28 -0.68 -11.47
C ALA A 26 47.54 -2.08 -10.94
N THR A 27 47.32 -3.06 -11.79
CA THR A 27 47.66 -4.49 -11.75
C THR A 27 46.53 -5.43 -11.34
N ALA A 28 45.93 -6.06 -12.32
CA ALA A 28 45.89 -7.52 -12.59
C ALA A 28 44.85 -7.84 -13.66
N CYS A 29 45.31 -7.85 -14.93
CA CYS A 29 44.68 -8.64 -15.99
C CYS A 29 45.54 -9.90 -16.17
N GLU A 30 44.99 -11.07 -15.84
CA GLU A 30 45.45 -12.35 -16.43
C GLU A 30 44.36 -13.43 -16.18
N GLY A 31 43.81 -13.95 -17.28
CA GLY A 31 43.54 -15.35 -17.54
C GLY A 31 42.35 -16.02 -16.88
N LEU A 32 41.20 -16.02 -17.54
CA LEU A 32 40.20 -17.10 -17.38
C LEU A 32 39.66 -17.50 -18.76
N THR A 33 40.04 -18.68 -19.20
CA THR A 33 39.56 -19.38 -20.39
C THR A 33 38.12 -19.89 -20.15
N PRO A 34 37.23 -19.89 -21.17
CA PRO A 34 35.87 -20.41 -21.04
C PRO A 34 35.84 -21.94 -21.03
N PRO A 35 34.86 -22.57 -20.35
CA PRO A 35 34.70 -24.02 -20.33
C PRO A 35 34.13 -24.56 -21.65
N PRO A 36 34.38 -25.85 -21.98
CA PRO A 36 34.05 -26.44 -23.26
C PRO A 36 32.54 -26.73 -23.39
N VAL A 37 32.05 -26.52 -24.61
CA VAL A 37 30.68 -26.80 -25.06
C VAL A 37 30.53 -28.31 -25.27
N LEU A 38 29.50 -28.90 -24.59
CA LEU A 38 29.08 -30.28 -24.80
C LEU A 38 28.19 -30.40 -26.06
N PRO A 39 28.28 -31.48 -26.84
CA PRO A 39 27.54 -31.62 -28.07
C PRO A 39 26.07 -32.02 -27.84
N THR A 40 25.20 -31.38 -28.58
CA THR A 40 23.78 -31.66 -28.69
C THR A 40 23.52 -33.02 -29.32
N ARG A 41 22.81 -33.92 -28.63
CA ARG A 41 22.30 -35.17 -29.23
C ARG A 41 21.03 -34.87 -30.04
N THR A 42 21.12 -35.12 -31.32
CA THR A 42 19.98 -35.19 -32.25
C THR A 42 19.34 -36.57 -32.14
N ASN A 43 18.09 -36.64 -31.69
CA ASN A 43 17.28 -37.86 -31.80
C ASN A 43 16.36 -37.73 -33.02
N THR A 44 16.65 -38.55 -34.00
CA THR A 44 15.81 -38.79 -35.18
C THR A 44 14.69 -39.74 -34.76
N VAL A 45 13.44 -39.31 -34.90
CA VAL A 45 12.25 -40.21 -34.74
C VAL A 45 11.65 -40.39 -36.11
N THR A 46 11.63 -41.62 -36.52
CA THR A 46 11.02 -42.19 -37.74
C THR A 46 9.50 -42.13 -37.65
N GLY A 47 8.88 -41.84 -38.80
CA GLY A 47 7.46 -41.61 -38.95
C GLY A 47 6.51 -42.78 -38.69
N ILE A 48 5.29 -42.40 -38.35
CA ILE A 48 4.07 -43.22 -38.49
C ILE A 48 2.99 -42.36 -39.11
N SER A 49 2.38 -42.84 -40.18
CA SER A 49 1.31 -42.23 -40.97
C SER A 49 -0.06 -42.19 -40.26
N PRO A 50 -1.00 -41.36 -40.72
CA PRO A 50 -2.13 -40.89 -39.91
C PRO A 50 -3.36 -41.80 -40.02
N THR A 51 -4.04 -41.94 -38.88
CA THR A 51 -5.44 -42.47 -38.83
C THR A 51 -6.38 -41.29 -38.58
N GLN A 52 -7.41 -41.17 -39.40
CA GLN A 52 -8.48 -40.21 -39.28
C GLN A 52 -9.21 -40.31 -37.93
N ALA A 53 -9.45 -39.20 -37.29
CA ALA A 53 -10.39 -39.06 -36.20
C ALA A 53 -11.08 -37.72 -36.24
N GLY A 54 -12.36 -37.76 -35.97
CA GLY A 54 -13.39 -36.78 -36.19
C GLY A 54 -13.19 -35.42 -35.53
N ASP A 55 -13.95 -34.49 -36.09
CA ASP A 55 -14.14 -33.10 -35.72
C ASP A 55 -14.50 -32.93 -34.23
N PRO A 56 -13.76 -32.17 -33.44
CA PRO A 56 -14.24 -31.72 -32.14
C PRO A 56 -14.95 -30.37 -32.32
N SER A 57 -16.19 -30.31 -31.87
CA SER A 57 -16.95 -29.06 -31.67
C SER A 57 -16.13 -28.03 -30.89
N PRO A 58 -16.32 -26.74 -31.17
CA PRO A 58 -15.56 -25.69 -30.51
C PRO A 58 -15.93 -25.63 -29.03
N ILE A 59 -14.95 -25.91 -28.17
CA ILE A 59 -15.01 -25.58 -26.74
C ILE A 59 -15.01 -24.06 -26.67
N ALA A 60 -16.12 -23.50 -26.21
CA ALA A 60 -16.20 -22.08 -25.87
C ALA A 60 -15.14 -21.78 -24.80
N THR A 61 -14.10 -21.06 -25.19
CA THR A 61 -13.12 -20.47 -24.26
C THR A 61 -13.86 -19.38 -23.50
N GLU A 62 -14.27 -19.66 -22.28
CA GLU A 62 -14.71 -18.65 -21.35
C GLU A 62 -13.58 -17.63 -21.17
N ALA A 63 -13.87 -16.36 -21.49
CA ALA A 63 -12.95 -15.26 -21.22
C ALA A 63 -12.67 -15.19 -19.72
N PRO A 64 -11.44 -14.79 -19.30
CA PRO A 64 -11.13 -14.64 -17.88
C PRO A 64 -12.12 -13.64 -17.28
N GLN A 65 -12.89 -14.09 -16.31
CA GLN A 65 -13.76 -13.21 -15.53
C GLN A 65 -12.87 -12.27 -14.74
N ASP A 66 -13.03 -10.98 -14.99
CA ASP A 66 -12.40 -9.88 -14.25
C ASP A 66 -12.83 -9.97 -12.78
N SER A 67 -11.92 -10.46 -11.92
CA SER A 67 -12.16 -10.75 -10.50
C SER A 67 -11.92 -9.53 -9.62
N SER A 68 -12.26 -8.35 -10.08
CA SER A 68 -12.00 -7.12 -9.35
C SER A 68 -13.28 -6.42 -8.91
N THR A 69 -13.54 -6.47 -7.67
CA THR A 69 -14.43 -5.74 -6.76
C THR A 69 -15.49 -6.65 -6.10
N PRO A 70 -15.54 -6.65 -4.75
CA PRO A 70 -16.60 -7.36 -4.03
C PRO A 70 -17.95 -6.80 -4.45
N ARG A 71 -18.84 -7.68 -4.95
CA ARG A 71 -20.20 -7.30 -5.37
C ARG A 71 -20.93 -6.70 -4.16
N PRO A 72 -21.61 -5.54 -4.29
CA PRO A 72 -22.45 -5.01 -3.21
C PRO A 72 -23.49 -6.06 -2.81
N THR A 73 -23.41 -6.54 -1.57
CA THR A 73 -24.44 -7.39 -1.00
C THR A 73 -25.56 -6.50 -0.49
N ALA A 74 -26.78 -6.72 -0.97
CA ALA A 74 -27.95 -5.98 -0.52
C ALA A 74 -28.06 -6.06 1.00
N GLY A 75 -28.06 -4.89 1.67
CA GLY A 75 -28.23 -4.79 3.12
C GLY A 75 -26.99 -4.37 3.91
N LEU A 76 -25.76 -4.54 3.40
CA LEU A 76 -24.53 -4.10 4.11
C LEU A 76 -24.27 -2.60 3.92
N PRO A 77 -23.62 -1.92 4.88
CA PRO A 77 -23.21 -0.53 4.72
C PRO A 77 -22.13 -0.37 3.64
N ASP A 78 -22.08 0.81 3.04
CA ASP A 78 -21.02 1.20 2.09
C ASP A 78 -19.73 1.54 2.85
N LEU A 79 -19.88 2.01 4.10
CA LEU A 79 -18.81 2.40 4.98
C LEU A 79 -19.21 2.12 6.44
N ALA A 80 -18.29 1.54 7.20
CA ALA A 80 -18.45 1.31 8.63
C ALA A 80 -17.43 2.12 9.43
N VAL A 81 -17.83 2.58 10.62
CA VAL A 81 -17.00 3.35 11.55
C VAL A 81 -17.13 2.79 12.95
N ALA A 82 -16.03 2.30 13.51
CA ALA A 82 -15.93 1.85 14.89
C ALA A 82 -15.25 2.91 15.74
N ARG A 83 -15.81 3.19 16.93
CA ARG A 83 -15.28 4.19 17.86
C ARG A 83 -15.14 3.64 19.26
N GLN A 84 -14.19 4.21 20.03
CA GLN A 84 -14.06 4.02 21.48
C GLN A 84 -13.91 2.55 21.89
N GLY A 85 -12.80 1.93 21.52
CA GLY A 85 -12.46 0.56 21.88
C GLY A 85 -10.98 0.27 21.66
N GLU A 86 -10.56 -0.91 22.09
CA GLU A 86 -9.22 -1.41 21.77
C GLU A 86 -9.12 -1.71 20.27
N PRO A 87 -7.97 -1.48 19.63
CA PRO A 87 -7.78 -1.66 18.19
C PRO A 87 -8.23 -3.02 17.68
N GLU A 88 -8.00 -4.09 18.45
CA GLU A 88 -8.40 -5.44 18.08
C GLU A 88 -9.92 -5.58 17.99
N GLU A 89 -10.63 -5.18 19.03
CA GLU A 89 -12.08 -5.30 19.08
C GLU A 89 -12.75 -4.39 18.05
N MET A 90 -12.26 -3.15 17.92
CA MET A 90 -12.73 -2.24 16.88
C MET A 90 -12.59 -2.85 15.49
N THR A 91 -11.43 -3.46 15.17
CA THR A 91 -11.18 -4.06 13.85
C THR A 91 -12.13 -5.24 13.60
N ARG A 92 -12.30 -6.15 14.57
CA ARG A 92 -13.20 -7.30 14.45
C ARG A 92 -14.64 -6.88 14.21
N ARG A 93 -15.15 -5.96 14.99
CA ARG A 93 -16.54 -5.45 14.85
C ARG A 93 -16.73 -4.64 13.57
N LEU A 94 -15.73 -3.87 13.17
CA LEU A 94 -15.73 -3.11 11.92
C LEU A 94 -15.88 -4.05 10.70
N LEU A 95 -15.11 -5.14 10.68
CA LEU A 95 -15.20 -6.12 9.58
C LEU A 95 -16.50 -6.92 9.65
N ALA A 96 -16.99 -7.24 10.85
CA ALA A 96 -18.27 -7.92 11.00
C ALA A 96 -19.44 -7.07 10.45
N ALA A 97 -19.42 -5.73 10.66
CA ALA A 97 -20.41 -4.81 10.09
C ALA A 97 -20.37 -4.81 8.54
N LEU A 98 -19.22 -5.04 7.93
CA LEU A 98 -19.06 -5.16 6.48
C LEU A 98 -19.32 -6.59 5.94
N GLY A 99 -19.77 -7.52 6.78
CA GLY A 99 -20.12 -8.89 6.39
C GLY A 99 -19.02 -9.93 6.59
N GLY A 100 -18.00 -9.63 7.43
CA GLY A 100 -16.91 -10.54 7.78
C GLY A 100 -15.74 -10.50 6.81
N MET A 101 -14.58 -11.02 7.25
CA MET A 101 -13.38 -11.07 6.40
C MET A 101 -13.53 -12.07 5.25
N GLU A 102 -14.32 -13.11 5.42
CA GLU A 102 -14.62 -14.15 4.43
C GLU A 102 -15.27 -13.59 3.15
N ARG A 103 -15.91 -12.43 3.27
CA ARG A 103 -16.44 -11.69 2.11
C ARG A 103 -15.34 -11.20 1.18
N PHE A 104 -14.18 -10.86 1.73
CA PHE A 104 -13.06 -10.24 1.01
C PHE A 104 -11.98 -11.25 0.66
N VAL A 105 -11.81 -12.27 1.49
CA VAL A 105 -10.71 -13.24 1.42
C VAL A 105 -11.28 -14.63 1.07
N PRO A 106 -11.29 -14.99 -0.24
CA PRO A 106 -11.60 -16.37 -0.66
C PRO A 106 -10.61 -17.35 -0.08
N GLN A 107 -11.07 -18.56 0.20
CA GLN A 107 -10.20 -19.62 0.71
C GLN A 107 -9.05 -19.92 -0.27
N GLY A 108 -7.84 -20.02 0.26
CA GLY A 108 -6.64 -20.30 -0.51
C GLY A 108 -6.00 -19.12 -1.20
N SER A 109 -6.56 -17.90 -1.04
CA SER A 109 -6.02 -16.67 -1.65
C SER A 109 -4.72 -16.21 -1.00
N ARG A 110 -3.91 -15.53 -1.80
CA ARG A 110 -2.72 -14.76 -1.33
C ARG A 110 -3.17 -13.34 -1.01
N VAL A 111 -2.99 -12.94 0.24
CA VAL A 111 -3.40 -11.63 0.72
C VAL A 111 -2.18 -10.73 0.89
N VAL A 112 -2.23 -9.54 0.31
CA VAL A 112 -1.27 -8.47 0.59
C VAL A 112 -1.95 -7.42 1.45
N ILE A 113 -1.35 -7.10 2.59
CA ILE A 113 -1.75 -5.99 3.45
C ILE A 113 -0.71 -4.89 3.32
N LYS A 114 -1.17 -3.69 2.96
CA LYS A 114 -0.33 -2.51 2.78
C LYS A 114 -0.60 -1.47 3.85
N PRO A 115 0.11 -1.49 5.01
CA PRO A 115 0.05 -0.41 5.99
C PRO A 115 0.75 0.85 5.50
N ASN A 116 0.72 1.91 6.28
CA ASN A 116 1.62 3.04 6.13
C ASN A 116 2.79 2.87 7.10
N ILE A 117 3.99 2.62 6.58
CA ILE A 117 5.23 2.60 7.37
C ILE A 117 6.15 3.68 6.84
N CYS A 118 6.10 4.84 7.47
CA CYS A 118 6.64 6.08 6.92
C CYS A 118 8.17 6.17 7.06
N VAL A 119 8.65 6.03 8.30
CA VAL A 119 10.04 6.31 8.67
C VAL A 119 10.52 5.38 9.78
N ALA A 120 11.86 5.25 9.91
CA ALA A 120 12.51 4.37 10.88
C ALA A 120 12.80 5.01 12.25
N TYR A 121 12.53 6.30 12.43
CA TYR A 121 12.95 7.03 13.62
C TYR A 121 11.82 7.34 14.62
N HIS A 122 10.56 7.09 14.25
CA HIS A 122 9.42 7.25 15.14
C HIS A 122 8.68 5.93 15.35
N THR A 123 8.18 5.72 16.56
CA THR A 123 7.26 4.63 16.88
C THR A 123 5.84 4.99 16.41
N TYR A 124 4.91 4.03 16.45
CA TYR A 124 3.53 4.24 16.00
C TYR A 124 2.77 5.31 16.82
N GLU A 125 3.21 5.60 18.06
CA GLU A 125 2.58 6.63 18.91
C GLU A 125 2.64 8.04 18.32
N TYR A 126 3.63 8.30 17.47
CA TYR A 126 3.75 9.57 16.76
C TYR A 126 2.76 9.73 15.59
N ALA A 127 1.90 8.73 15.36
CA ALA A 127 0.89 8.73 14.33
C ALA A 127 1.43 9.02 12.90
N ALA A 128 2.71 8.72 12.66
CA ALA A 128 3.30 8.74 11.33
C ALA A 128 3.17 7.39 10.61
N THR A 129 2.86 6.33 11.36
CA THR A 129 2.83 4.93 10.93
C THR A 129 1.57 4.26 11.47
N THR A 130 0.99 3.35 10.70
CA THR A 130 -0.21 2.59 11.06
C THR A 130 -0.02 1.85 12.40
N ASN A 131 -1.09 1.78 13.18
CA ASN A 131 -1.12 1.06 14.45
C ASN A 131 -0.85 -0.44 14.24
N PRO A 132 0.17 -1.02 14.90
CA PRO A 132 0.59 -2.40 14.66
C PRO A 132 -0.48 -3.43 15.03
N TRP A 133 -1.32 -3.18 16.02
CA TRP A 133 -2.39 -4.11 16.42
C TRP A 133 -3.52 -4.17 15.39
N VAL A 134 -3.85 -3.04 14.74
CA VAL A 134 -4.82 -3.05 13.62
C VAL A 134 -4.31 -3.97 12.49
N VAL A 135 -3.03 -3.83 12.12
CA VAL A 135 -2.41 -4.69 11.10
C VAL A 135 -2.43 -6.16 11.51
N ALA A 136 -2.04 -6.46 12.75
CA ALA A 136 -2.00 -7.83 13.27
C ALA A 136 -3.37 -8.50 13.28
N VAL A 137 -4.42 -7.77 13.65
CA VAL A 137 -5.79 -8.31 13.64
C VAL A 137 -6.24 -8.62 12.21
N LEU A 138 -5.94 -7.76 11.25
CA LEU A 138 -6.26 -8.00 9.85
C LEU A 138 -5.53 -9.23 9.30
N VAL A 139 -4.27 -9.45 9.72
CA VAL A 139 -3.53 -10.69 9.39
C VAL A 139 -4.25 -11.91 9.96
N ARG A 140 -4.61 -11.91 11.26
CA ARG A 140 -5.33 -13.03 11.89
C ARG A 140 -6.65 -13.30 11.19
N LEU A 141 -7.46 -12.27 10.97
CA LEU A 141 -8.76 -12.42 10.31
C LEU A 141 -8.64 -12.95 8.88
N ALA A 142 -7.64 -12.53 8.12
CA ALA A 142 -7.40 -13.07 6.78
C ALA A 142 -7.02 -14.55 6.81
N LEU A 143 -6.17 -14.97 7.76
CA LEU A 143 -5.83 -16.39 7.95
C LEU A 143 -7.04 -17.20 8.46
N GLU A 144 -7.82 -16.68 9.39
CA GLU A 144 -9.06 -17.28 9.90
C GLU A 144 -10.09 -17.45 8.77
N ALA A 145 -10.15 -16.53 7.81
CA ALA A 145 -11.00 -16.63 6.61
C ALA A 145 -10.48 -17.65 5.57
N GLY A 146 -9.29 -18.20 5.78
CA GLY A 146 -8.71 -19.24 4.94
C GLY A 146 -7.72 -18.75 3.89
N ALA A 147 -7.11 -17.58 4.06
CA ALA A 147 -5.99 -17.17 3.22
C ALA A 147 -4.87 -18.22 3.25
N LYS A 148 -4.26 -18.49 2.10
CA LYS A 148 -3.09 -19.36 2.00
C LYS A 148 -1.86 -18.77 2.67
N ASP A 149 -1.65 -17.48 2.43
CA ASP A 149 -0.60 -16.70 3.05
C ASP A 149 -1.02 -15.23 3.14
N VAL A 150 -0.47 -14.51 4.12
CA VAL A 150 -0.72 -13.08 4.32
C VAL A 150 0.63 -12.37 4.40
N ARG A 151 0.88 -11.51 3.43
CA ARG A 151 2.13 -10.76 3.30
C ARG A 151 1.90 -9.28 3.57
N VAL A 152 2.70 -8.70 4.45
CA VAL A 152 2.60 -7.29 4.84
C VAL A 152 3.81 -6.54 4.31
N MET A 153 3.59 -5.43 3.62
CA MET A 153 4.66 -4.68 2.99
C MET A 153 4.37 -3.20 2.86
N ASP A 154 5.40 -2.39 2.98
CA ASP A 154 5.44 -0.98 2.57
C ASP A 154 6.86 -0.61 2.18
N ASN A 155 7.02 0.52 1.51
CA ASN A 155 8.32 1.05 1.12
C ASN A 155 8.57 2.38 1.87
N PRO A 156 9.19 2.37 3.07
CA PRO A 156 9.51 3.57 3.83
C PRO A 156 10.41 4.52 3.03
N PHE A 157 10.35 5.82 3.34
CA PHE A 157 11.23 6.81 2.70
C PHE A 157 12.27 7.41 3.64
N GLY A 158 12.23 7.08 4.93
CA GLY A 158 13.20 7.52 5.94
C GLY A 158 13.78 6.35 6.73
N GLY A 159 15.08 6.10 6.60
CA GLY A 159 15.77 4.92 7.13
C GLY A 159 15.67 3.70 6.23
N THR A 160 16.11 2.54 6.70
CA THR A 160 15.93 1.26 6.01
C THR A 160 14.53 0.69 6.27
N ALA A 161 14.07 -0.21 5.41
CA ALA A 161 12.78 -0.86 5.59
C ALA A 161 12.76 -1.71 6.88
N GLU A 162 13.82 -2.45 7.11
CA GLU A 162 13.97 -3.32 8.29
C GLU A 162 13.92 -2.51 9.59
N GLU A 163 14.62 -1.36 9.65
CA GLU A 163 14.59 -0.46 10.81
C GLU A 163 13.19 0.13 11.02
N ALA A 164 12.52 0.55 9.93
CA ALA A 164 11.18 1.11 10.00
C ALA A 164 10.14 0.08 10.45
N TYR A 165 10.25 -1.15 9.95
CA TYR A 165 9.37 -2.26 10.33
C TYR A 165 9.53 -2.64 11.81
N ALA A 166 10.76 -2.67 12.29
CA ALA A 166 11.05 -2.93 13.70
C ALA A 166 10.61 -1.76 14.59
N ARG A 167 10.95 -0.52 14.22
CA ARG A 167 10.62 0.68 15.01
C ARG A 167 9.11 0.90 15.16
N SER A 168 8.32 0.56 14.14
CA SER A 168 6.86 0.65 14.18
C SER A 168 6.19 -0.44 15.00
N SER A 169 6.92 -1.47 15.41
CA SER A 169 6.42 -2.73 15.99
C SER A 169 5.52 -3.55 15.04
N ILE A 170 5.34 -3.12 13.79
CA ILE A 170 4.49 -3.84 12.83
C ILE A 170 5.09 -5.21 12.52
N ALA A 171 6.42 -5.32 12.30
CA ALA A 171 7.04 -6.60 11.99
C ALA A 171 6.82 -7.64 13.09
N GLU A 172 6.99 -7.25 14.35
CA GLU A 172 6.77 -8.12 15.52
C GLU A 172 5.31 -8.60 15.59
N GLN A 173 4.37 -7.66 15.47
CA GLN A 173 2.94 -7.98 15.59
C GLN A 173 2.41 -8.79 14.40
N VAL A 174 2.90 -8.54 13.18
CA VAL A 174 2.58 -9.33 11.99
C VAL A 174 3.08 -10.76 12.13
N GLN A 175 4.32 -10.95 12.59
CA GLN A 175 4.90 -12.28 12.81
C GLN A 175 4.14 -13.04 13.92
N ALA A 176 3.81 -12.38 15.00
CA ALA A 176 3.02 -12.96 16.09
C ALA A 176 1.60 -13.37 15.64
N ALA A 177 1.05 -12.66 14.64
CA ALA A 177 -0.24 -12.97 14.04
C ALA A 177 -0.20 -14.08 12.97
N GLY A 178 0.99 -14.58 12.59
CA GLY A 178 1.19 -15.62 11.58
C GLY A 178 1.37 -15.11 10.15
N GLY A 179 1.51 -13.80 9.96
CA GLY A 179 1.83 -13.18 8.67
C GLY A 179 3.34 -13.08 8.39
N GLU A 180 3.68 -12.72 7.17
CA GLU A 180 5.05 -12.49 6.71
C GLU A 180 5.28 -11.00 6.46
N MET A 181 6.32 -10.42 7.09
CA MET A 181 6.76 -9.07 6.78
C MET A 181 7.74 -9.09 5.62
N VAL A 182 7.44 -8.37 4.54
CA VAL A 182 8.19 -8.42 3.28
C VAL A 182 8.91 -7.10 3.00
N THR A 183 10.23 -7.17 2.81
CA THR A 183 11.02 -6.03 2.31
C THR A 183 10.90 -5.93 0.80
N MET A 184 10.36 -4.81 0.32
CA MET A 184 10.14 -4.55 -1.11
C MET A 184 11.48 -4.30 -1.83
N LYS A 185 11.83 -5.19 -2.77
CA LYS A 185 13.12 -5.13 -3.49
C LYS A 185 12.98 -4.38 -4.81
N LYS A 186 13.93 -3.49 -5.11
CA LYS A 186 13.92 -2.61 -6.31
C LYS A 186 13.65 -3.36 -7.63
N PHE A 187 14.20 -4.56 -7.81
CA PHE A 187 14.07 -5.31 -9.06
C PHE A 187 12.65 -5.92 -9.27
N GLN A 188 11.82 -5.96 -8.22
CA GLN A 188 10.44 -6.42 -8.27
C GLN A 188 9.45 -5.31 -8.62
N PHE A 189 9.89 -4.04 -8.71
CA PHE A 189 9.05 -2.97 -9.25
C PHE A 189 9.05 -3.06 -10.79
N LYS A 190 7.91 -3.40 -11.36
CA LYS A 190 7.72 -3.63 -12.80
C LYS A 190 7.09 -2.43 -13.48
N ASN A 191 7.58 -2.11 -14.67
CA ASN A 191 6.90 -1.14 -15.53
C ASN A 191 5.50 -1.65 -15.86
N THR A 192 4.50 -0.93 -15.40
CA THR A 192 3.08 -1.28 -15.52
C THR A 192 2.36 -0.14 -16.19
N ASP A 193 1.62 -0.44 -17.25
CA ASP A 193 0.76 0.52 -17.91
C ASP A 193 -0.48 0.80 -17.04
N ILE A 194 -0.88 2.06 -17.00
CA ILE A 194 -2.10 2.52 -16.33
C ILE A 194 -3.10 2.84 -17.44
N GLU A 195 -3.94 1.87 -17.74
CA GLU A 195 -4.95 1.97 -18.77
C GLU A 195 -5.96 3.08 -18.43
N GLY A 196 -6.21 3.96 -19.38
CA GLY A 196 -7.06 5.14 -19.16
C GLY A 196 -6.41 6.24 -18.32
N GLY A 197 -5.14 6.10 -17.89
CA GLY A 197 -4.42 7.14 -17.15
C GLY A 197 -4.30 8.43 -17.97
N VAL A 198 -4.67 9.55 -17.37
CA VAL A 198 -4.66 10.88 -17.99
C VAL A 198 -3.27 11.50 -17.95
N SER A 199 -2.71 11.62 -16.76
CA SER A 199 -1.41 12.25 -16.48
C SER A 199 -0.31 11.23 -16.10
N LEU A 200 -0.69 10.08 -15.50
CA LEU A 200 0.20 8.97 -15.19
C LEU A 200 -0.21 7.74 -16.01
N ARG A 201 0.44 7.53 -17.15
CA ARG A 201 0.11 6.42 -18.07
C ARG A 201 0.93 5.16 -17.83
N LYS A 202 1.99 5.26 -17.03
CA LYS A 202 2.87 4.17 -16.67
C LYS A 202 3.53 4.45 -15.33
N ALA A 203 3.70 3.41 -14.50
CA ALA A 203 4.44 3.50 -13.25
C ALA A 203 5.21 2.21 -12.98
N ARG A 204 6.28 2.29 -12.21
CA ARG A 204 6.93 1.09 -11.67
C ARG A 204 6.22 0.66 -10.40
N ILE A 205 5.37 -0.34 -10.50
CA ILE A 205 4.55 -0.87 -9.40
C ILE A 205 5.16 -2.17 -8.90
N TYR A 206 5.11 -2.43 -7.59
CA TYR A 206 5.61 -3.66 -6.99
C TYR A 206 4.77 -4.85 -7.45
N ASP A 207 5.42 -5.89 -7.99
CA ASP A 207 4.76 -7.00 -8.66
C ASP A 207 3.81 -7.78 -7.74
N GLU A 208 4.21 -8.09 -6.51
CA GLU A 208 3.36 -8.82 -5.57
C GLU A 208 2.04 -8.12 -5.23
N VAL A 209 1.99 -6.78 -5.29
CA VAL A 209 0.74 -6.02 -5.10
C VAL A 209 -0.20 -6.21 -6.29
N LEU A 210 0.35 -6.33 -7.49
CA LEU A 210 -0.44 -6.57 -8.71
C LEU A 210 -0.90 -8.01 -8.84
N ASP A 211 -0.12 -8.95 -8.29
CA ASP A 211 -0.35 -10.39 -8.37
C ASP A 211 -1.12 -10.95 -7.15
N ALA A 212 -1.46 -10.09 -6.19
CA ALA A 212 -2.24 -10.48 -5.02
C ALA A 212 -3.68 -10.84 -5.41
N ASP A 213 -4.21 -11.93 -4.86
CA ASP A 213 -5.63 -12.26 -5.00
C ASP A 213 -6.50 -11.28 -4.22
N VAL A 214 -5.97 -10.77 -3.08
CA VAL A 214 -6.62 -9.75 -2.24
C VAL A 214 -5.59 -8.71 -1.79
N LEU A 215 -5.90 -7.44 -2.03
CA LEU A 215 -5.15 -6.29 -1.51
C LEU A 215 -5.99 -5.59 -0.44
N ILE A 216 -5.42 -5.43 0.76
CA ILE A 216 -5.99 -4.65 1.87
C ILE A 216 -5.10 -3.44 2.12
N ASP A 217 -5.66 -2.24 1.96
CA ASP A 217 -4.95 -0.99 2.23
C ASP A 217 -5.25 -0.51 3.66
N VAL A 218 -4.19 -0.25 4.45
CA VAL A 218 -4.32 0.12 5.87
C VAL A 218 -3.58 1.43 6.15
N PRO A 219 -4.07 2.56 5.61
CA PRO A 219 -3.47 3.87 5.83
C PRO A 219 -3.66 4.33 7.27
N ILE A 220 -2.75 5.20 7.74
CA ILE A 220 -3.01 6.03 8.90
C ILE A 220 -3.54 7.40 8.47
N ALA A 221 -4.57 7.89 9.15
CA ALA A 221 -5.09 9.23 8.92
C ALA A 221 -4.13 10.27 9.49
N LYS A 222 -3.50 11.09 8.62
CA LYS A 222 -2.49 12.06 9.06
C LYS A 222 -2.38 13.28 8.17
N HIS A 223 -2.00 14.41 8.79
CA HIS A 223 -1.58 15.64 8.10
C HIS A 223 -0.45 15.36 7.10
N HIS A 224 -0.42 16.12 6.04
CA HIS A 224 0.66 16.13 5.05
C HIS A 224 0.85 17.51 4.45
N SER A 225 2.03 18.08 4.57
CA SER A 225 2.35 19.45 4.15
C SER A 225 2.00 19.76 2.69
N LEU A 226 2.18 18.81 1.76
CA LEU A 226 1.89 19.01 0.33
C LEU A 226 0.45 18.59 -0.03
N ALA A 227 -0.01 17.45 0.48
CA ALA A 227 -1.28 16.85 0.07
C ALA A 227 -2.45 17.19 1.01
N ARG A 228 -2.24 18.04 2.00
CA ARG A 228 -3.07 18.29 3.18
C ARG A 228 -3.21 17.05 4.08
N LEU A 229 -3.67 15.92 3.54
CA LEU A 229 -3.80 14.66 4.28
C LEU A 229 -3.12 13.49 3.55
N THR A 230 -2.68 12.51 4.32
CA THR A 230 -2.40 11.14 3.88
C THR A 230 -3.56 10.28 4.37
N LEU A 231 -4.24 9.62 3.43
CA LEU A 231 -5.34 8.69 3.63
C LEU A 231 -5.14 7.49 2.69
N GLY A 232 -6.18 6.75 2.34
CA GLY A 232 -6.10 5.53 1.53
C GLY A 232 -5.49 5.74 0.16
N MET A 233 -6.06 6.63 -0.64
CA MET A 233 -5.55 6.88 -1.99
C MET A 233 -4.06 7.22 -1.98
N LYS A 234 -3.64 8.11 -1.08
CA LYS A 234 -2.24 8.54 -0.99
C LYS A 234 -1.33 7.45 -0.40
N ASN A 235 -1.85 6.55 0.43
CA ASN A 235 -1.09 5.43 0.98
C ASN A 235 -0.54 4.53 -0.14
N LEU A 236 -1.28 4.36 -1.24
CA LEU A 236 -0.86 3.55 -2.38
C LEU A 236 0.37 4.09 -3.13
N MET A 237 0.82 5.32 -2.86
CA MET A 237 2.14 5.75 -3.33
C MET A 237 3.28 4.88 -2.79
N GLY A 238 3.08 4.17 -1.67
CA GLY A 238 4.06 3.25 -1.12
C GLY A 238 4.34 2.01 -1.98
N VAL A 239 3.47 1.68 -2.94
CA VAL A 239 3.66 0.53 -3.83
C VAL A 239 4.34 0.89 -5.16
N ILE A 240 4.68 2.16 -5.40
CA ILE A 240 5.43 2.58 -6.59
C ILE A 240 6.87 2.99 -6.23
N TRP A 241 7.78 2.81 -7.20
CA TRP A 241 9.17 3.18 -7.00
C TRP A 241 9.41 4.69 -7.14
N ASP A 242 8.88 5.30 -8.21
CA ASP A 242 9.16 6.69 -8.58
C ASP A 242 8.10 7.65 -8.03
N ARG A 243 7.97 7.73 -6.71
CA ARG A 243 6.93 8.54 -6.03
C ARG A 243 6.99 10.02 -6.37
N GLY A 244 8.18 10.54 -6.70
CA GLY A 244 8.38 11.94 -7.07
C GLY A 244 7.58 12.35 -8.30
N GLU A 245 7.27 11.42 -9.19
CA GLU A 245 6.47 11.68 -10.39
C GLU A 245 5.02 12.06 -10.05
N ILE A 246 4.46 11.50 -8.98
CA ILE A 246 3.10 11.83 -8.55
C ILE A 246 2.95 13.31 -8.22
N HIS A 247 4.01 13.95 -7.68
CA HIS A 247 3.96 15.34 -7.25
C HIS A 247 3.90 16.37 -8.40
N GLN A 248 4.15 15.96 -9.66
CA GLN A 248 4.11 16.88 -10.81
C GLN A 248 2.68 17.31 -11.19
N ASP A 249 1.70 16.40 -10.99
CA ASP A 249 0.28 16.66 -11.19
C ASP A 249 -0.47 15.81 -10.15
N PHE A 250 -0.37 16.25 -8.91
CA PHE A 250 -0.62 15.40 -7.75
C PHE A 250 -2.02 14.78 -7.75
N ALA A 251 -3.06 15.59 -7.94
CA ALA A 251 -4.44 15.10 -7.86
C ALA A 251 -4.75 14.09 -8.98
N GLN A 252 -4.39 14.42 -10.21
CA GLN A 252 -4.67 13.56 -11.36
C GLN A 252 -3.83 12.28 -11.31
N ARG A 253 -2.52 12.39 -11.07
CA ARG A 253 -1.63 11.22 -11.04
C ARG A 253 -1.93 10.27 -9.89
N LEU A 254 -2.40 10.80 -8.77
CA LEU A 254 -2.85 9.98 -7.65
C LEU A 254 -4.13 9.22 -8.00
N ALA A 255 -5.08 9.86 -8.67
CA ALA A 255 -6.29 9.22 -9.17
C ALA A 255 -5.94 8.17 -10.25
N ASP A 256 -5.03 8.49 -11.18
CA ASP A 256 -4.56 7.53 -12.20
C ASP A 256 -3.92 6.29 -11.54
N LEU A 257 -3.07 6.46 -10.51
CA LEU A 257 -2.51 5.33 -9.77
C LEU A 257 -3.62 4.47 -9.15
N ASN A 258 -4.61 5.10 -8.52
CA ASN A 258 -5.72 4.42 -7.88
C ASN A 258 -6.68 3.75 -8.89
N SER A 259 -6.70 4.15 -10.15
CA SER A 259 -7.42 3.43 -11.20
C SER A 259 -6.80 2.06 -11.51
N ARG A 260 -5.48 1.92 -11.31
CA ARG A 260 -4.73 0.67 -11.58
C ARG A 260 -4.55 -0.19 -10.34
N VAL A 261 -4.28 0.40 -9.18
CA VAL A 261 -4.10 -0.31 -7.91
C VAL A 261 -5.35 -0.12 -7.07
N ARG A 262 -6.22 -1.13 -7.09
CA ARG A 262 -7.52 -1.08 -6.40
C ARG A 262 -7.56 -2.04 -5.22
N PRO A 263 -7.52 -1.55 -3.97
CA PRO A 263 -7.71 -2.40 -2.81
C PRO A 263 -9.12 -3.00 -2.78
N HIS A 264 -9.22 -4.24 -2.33
CA HIS A 264 -10.49 -4.94 -2.09
C HIS A 264 -11.15 -4.45 -0.78
N LEU A 265 -10.33 -3.99 0.15
CA LEU A 265 -10.73 -3.46 1.44
C LEU A 265 -9.78 -2.34 1.84
N ILE A 266 -10.33 -1.25 2.34
CA ILE A 266 -9.60 -0.15 2.95
C ILE A 266 -9.97 -0.10 4.43
N VAL A 267 -8.96 -0.05 5.31
CA VAL A 267 -9.15 0.14 6.76
C VAL A 267 -8.29 1.32 7.21
N ILE A 268 -8.91 2.49 7.34
CA ILE A 268 -8.20 3.69 7.79
C ILE A 268 -8.02 3.62 9.30
N ASP A 269 -6.78 3.60 9.72
CA ASP A 269 -6.38 3.76 11.11
C ASP A 269 -6.47 5.23 11.52
N ALA A 270 -7.39 5.51 12.41
CA ALA A 270 -7.54 6.77 13.12
C ALA A 270 -7.60 6.54 14.65
N VAL A 271 -6.95 5.49 15.16
CA VAL A 271 -6.79 5.32 16.61
C VAL A 271 -6.04 6.51 17.19
N ARG A 272 -4.97 6.93 16.51
CA ARG A 272 -4.29 8.21 16.66
C ARG A 272 -4.16 8.86 15.31
N ILE A 273 -4.35 10.17 15.24
CA ILE A 273 -4.14 10.95 14.01
C ILE A 273 -3.06 12.00 14.24
N LEU A 274 -2.25 12.25 13.23
CA LEU A 274 -1.27 13.32 13.24
C LEU A 274 -1.93 14.60 12.71
N MET A 275 -2.03 15.63 13.55
CA MET A 275 -2.76 16.86 13.22
C MET A 275 -1.90 17.90 12.49
N ASP A 276 -0.56 17.87 12.69
CA ASP A 276 0.37 18.82 12.08
C ASP A 276 1.75 18.19 11.84
N HIS A 277 2.64 18.92 11.18
CA HIS A 277 4.03 18.53 10.86
C HIS A 277 4.16 17.16 10.14
N GLY A 278 3.08 16.69 9.49
CA GLY A 278 3.12 15.47 8.66
C GLY A 278 3.87 15.67 7.33
N PRO A 279 4.34 14.58 6.73
CA PRO A 279 3.92 13.19 6.97
C PRO A 279 4.67 12.44 8.07
N THR A 280 5.75 12.99 8.64
CA THR A 280 6.61 12.28 9.59
C THR A 280 6.34 12.62 11.05
N GLY A 281 5.72 13.76 11.33
CA GLY A 281 5.54 14.27 12.68
C GLY A 281 6.87 14.66 13.34
N GLY A 282 6.95 14.53 14.64
CA GLY A 282 8.14 14.84 15.43
C GLY A 282 7.83 15.24 16.87
N SER A 283 6.58 15.58 17.17
CA SER A 283 6.10 15.86 18.53
C SER A 283 4.84 15.03 18.80
N LEU A 284 4.72 14.53 20.02
CA LEU A 284 3.48 13.91 20.50
C LEU A 284 2.36 14.95 20.72
N ASP A 285 2.70 16.25 20.84
CA ASP A 285 1.73 17.34 20.92
C ASP A 285 0.91 17.49 19.61
N ASP A 286 1.47 17.03 18.47
CA ASP A 286 0.78 17.03 17.20
C ASP A 286 -0.18 15.83 17.03
N VAL A 287 -0.20 14.92 18.00
CA VAL A 287 -0.96 13.68 17.92
C VAL A 287 -2.26 13.78 18.69
N LYS A 288 -3.36 13.47 18.04
CA LYS A 288 -4.67 13.39 18.67
C LYS A 288 -5.16 11.94 18.72
N LYS A 289 -5.52 11.47 19.91
CA LYS A 289 -6.16 10.18 20.09
C LYS A 289 -7.63 10.32 19.70
N MET A 290 -8.07 9.51 18.73
CA MET A 290 -9.45 9.52 18.22
C MET A 290 -10.18 8.22 18.47
N ASP A 291 -9.47 7.14 18.78
CA ASP A 291 -10.00 5.78 18.98
C ASP A 291 -11.06 5.44 17.94
N THR A 292 -10.68 5.57 16.67
CA THR A 292 -11.60 5.43 15.54
C THR A 292 -10.95 4.58 14.46
N LEU A 293 -11.72 3.67 13.85
CA LEU A 293 -11.37 2.96 12.62
C LEU A 293 -12.49 3.17 11.59
N ILE A 294 -12.12 3.28 10.31
CA ILE A 294 -13.06 3.45 9.21
C ILE A 294 -12.77 2.36 8.19
N ALA A 295 -13.78 1.65 7.70
CA ALA A 295 -13.58 0.69 6.63
C ALA A 295 -14.61 0.82 5.51
N SER A 296 -14.16 0.57 4.29
CA SER A 296 -14.97 0.58 3.07
C SER A 296 -14.31 -0.27 1.98
N THR A 297 -15.07 -0.64 0.96
CA THR A 297 -14.56 -1.14 -0.32
C THR A 297 -14.34 -0.02 -1.34
N ASP A 298 -14.75 1.19 -1.01
CA ASP A 298 -14.64 2.40 -1.83
C ASP A 298 -13.60 3.33 -1.18
N VAL A 299 -12.42 3.43 -1.80
CA VAL A 299 -11.32 4.25 -1.26
C VAL A 299 -11.66 5.74 -1.23
N VAL A 300 -12.45 6.20 -2.20
CA VAL A 300 -12.88 7.61 -2.25
C VAL A 300 -13.85 7.89 -1.10
N ALA A 301 -14.80 6.98 -0.84
CA ALA A 301 -15.73 7.09 0.29
C ALA A 301 -15.01 7.06 1.65
N ALA A 302 -14.05 6.14 1.81
CA ALA A 302 -13.24 6.05 3.04
C ALA A 302 -12.44 7.34 3.29
N ASP A 303 -11.74 7.84 2.25
CA ASP A 303 -10.97 9.08 2.34
C ASP A 303 -11.87 10.29 2.60
N SER A 304 -13.03 10.35 1.93
CA SER A 304 -14.02 11.41 2.12
C SER A 304 -14.54 11.47 3.56
N TYR A 305 -14.85 10.31 4.14
CA TYR A 305 -15.25 10.28 5.55
C TYR A 305 -14.10 10.70 6.48
N ALA A 306 -12.89 10.20 6.23
CA ALA A 306 -11.73 10.49 7.06
C ALA A 306 -11.34 11.98 7.09
N THR A 307 -11.66 12.77 6.04
CA THR A 307 -11.44 14.23 6.05
C THR A 307 -12.16 14.92 7.21
N THR A 308 -13.33 14.41 7.59
CA THR A 308 -14.16 14.99 8.67
C THR A 308 -13.45 14.94 10.04
N LEU A 309 -12.53 13.97 10.24
CA LEU A 309 -11.75 13.88 11.49
C LEU A 309 -10.80 15.07 11.67
N PHE A 310 -10.46 15.76 10.56
CA PHE A 310 -9.62 16.96 10.54
C PHE A 310 -10.42 18.26 10.39
N GLY A 311 -11.76 18.19 10.46
CA GLY A 311 -12.64 19.35 10.24
C GLY A 311 -12.67 19.82 8.79
N LEU A 312 -12.29 18.96 7.84
CA LEU A 312 -12.27 19.23 6.40
C LEU A 312 -13.49 18.58 5.72
N LYS A 313 -13.77 19.03 4.50
CA LYS A 313 -14.74 18.42 3.60
C LYS A 313 -14.00 17.62 2.51
N PRO A 314 -14.64 16.63 1.86
CA PRO A 314 -14.05 15.91 0.73
C PRO A 314 -13.52 16.84 -0.36
N ASP A 315 -14.26 17.92 -0.65
CA ASP A 315 -13.92 18.93 -1.65
C ASP A 315 -12.66 19.76 -1.32
N ASP A 316 -12.22 19.73 -0.07
CA ASP A 316 -10.98 20.37 0.33
C ASP A 316 -9.72 19.63 -0.17
N LEU A 317 -9.88 18.39 -0.67
CA LEU A 317 -8.79 17.56 -1.19
C LEU A 317 -9.00 17.28 -2.68
N ALA A 318 -8.26 17.99 -3.54
CA ALA A 318 -8.41 17.90 -4.99
C ALA A 318 -8.31 16.46 -5.53
N TYR A 319 -7.48 15.59 -4.93
CA TYR A 319 -7.35 14.21 -5.38
C TYR A 319 -8.60 13.36 -5.11
N ILE A 320 -9.40 13.69 -4.09
CA ILE A 320 -10.69 13.03 -3.83
C ILE A 320 -11.70 13.43 -4.89
N GLN A 321 -11.76 14.74 -5.23
CA GLN A 321 -12.63 15.23 -6.30
C GLN A 321 -12.28 14.58 -7.64
N THR A 322 -10.99 14.64 -8.03
CA THR A 322 -10.52 14.04 -9.28
C THR A 322 -10.87 12.55 -9.36
N ALA A 323 -10.67 11.79 -8.29
CA ALA A 323 -11.00 10.38 -8.25
C ALA A 323 -12.51 10.11 -8.37
N SER A 324 -13.33 10.95 -7.71
CA SER A 324 -14.79 10.87 -7.82
C SER A 324 -15.26 11.18 -9.25
N GLU A 325 -14.71 12.21 -9.88
CA GLU A 325 -14.99 12.58 -11.30
C GLU A 325 -14.57 11.48 -12.27
N MET A 326 -13.49 10.75 -11.99
CA MET A 326 -13.05 9.58 -12.76
C MET A 326 -13.90 8.32 -12.48
N GLY A 327 -14.90 8.39 -11.59
CA GLY A 327 -15.75 7.25 -11.24
C GLY A 327 -15.04 6.16 -10.44
N LEU A 328 -13.96 6.49 -9.71
CA LEU A 328 -13.22 5.54 -8.88
C LEU A 328 -13.93 5.23 -7.56
N GLY A 329 -14.88 6.08 -7.15
CA GLY A 329 -15.68 5.93 -5.95
C GLY A 329 -16.56 7.15 -5.70
N ARG A 330 -17.21 7.20 -4.52
CA ARG A 330 -18.20 8.23 -4.17
C ARG A 330 -17.67 9.15 -3.08
N SER A 331 -17.64 10.47 -3.35
CA SER A 331 -17.24 11.48 -2.38
C SER A 331 -18.42 12.10 -1.61
N ASP A 332 -19.64 11.95 -2.10
CA ASP A 332 -20.85 12.45 -1.43
C ASP A 332 -21.26 11.53 -0.26
N LEU A 333 -20.89 11.90 0.94
CA LEU A 333 -21.22 11.16 2.16
C LEU A 333 -22.72 11.02 2.41
N GLY A 334 -23.53 11.96 1.91
CA GLY A 334 -25.00 11.91 2.04
C GLY A 334 -25.64 10.80 1.23
N SER A 335 -24.97 10.30 0.20
CA SER A 335 -25.41 9.20 -0.65
C SER A 335 -25.01 7.82 -0.13
N LEU A 336 -24.17 7.75 0.91
CA LEU A 336 -23.63 6.50 1.46
C LEU A 336 -24.48 5.97 2.61
N ARG A 337 -24.62 4.65 2.68
CA ARG A 337 -25.06 3.97 3.89
C ARG A 337 -23.87 3.83 4.82
N ILE A 338 -23.82 4.68 5.85
CA ILE A 338 -22.75 4.70 6.83
C ILE A 338 -23.27 4.07 8.12
N GLU A 339 -22.59 3.05 8.62
CA GLU A 339 -22.85 2.45 9.92
C GLU A 339 -21.78 2.89 10.92
N GLU A 340 -22.18 3.71 11.89
CA GLU A 340 -21.32 4.15 12.99
C GLU A 340 -21.74 3.51 14.30
N PHE A 341 -20.78 2.99 15.05
CA PHE A 341 -21.04 2.38 16.34
C PHE A 341 -19.90 2.57 17.33
N THR A 342 -20.25 2.56 18.59
CA THR A 342 -19.30 2.56 19.71
C THR A 342 -19.02 1.12 20.11
N VAL A 343 -17.74 0.78 20.24
CA VAL A 343 -17.33 -0.49 20.79
C VAL A 343 -17.28 -0.33 22.30
N ALA A 344 -18.25 -0.90 23.00
CA ALA A 344 -18.22 -0.89 24.45
C ALA A 344 -17.01 -1.68 24.96
N SER A 345 -16.25 -1.10 25.88
CA SER A 345 -15.18 -1.74 26.62
C SER A 345 -15.70 -2.78 27.62
#